data_c5414a732cbf6fc988171351498ee636
#
_entry.id   c5414a732cbf6fc988171351498ee636
#
_cell.length_a   1.000
_cell.length_b   1.000
_cell.length_c   1.000
_cell.angle_alpha   90.00
_cell.angle_beta   90.00
_cell.angle_gamma   90.00
#
_symmetry.space_group_name_H-M   'P 1'
#
loop_
_entity.id
_entity.type
_entity.pdbx_description
1 polymer ?
#
loop_
_entity_poly.entity_id
_entity_poly.type
_entity_poly.pdbx_seq_one_letter_code
_entity_poly.pdbx_strand_id
1 'polypeptide(L)'
;MPATTIAIANQKGGVGKTTTTINLGAALASFGIPTLLVDMDPQGNATSSLGIEKKAGAGVYEPLLSGADLSSRVVATNEKNLWIIPSELDLAAAELELSSQDNYLINLRDSLHNLSNNYGLQAILIDCPPTLGLLSMNSLCAADFLLITLQSEYLALEGLSQITKVIEQLKETGANSGIQLGGIAMTMYDNRTRLSYEVWQEVNKHYPAEIFRTAIPRTVRLSEAPSFGKTIFQYDPNGVGSKAYLALAKEVRARFFS
;
A
#
# COMPACT_ATOMS: atom_id res chain seq x y z
N MET A 1 -7.22 12.96 15.71
CA MET A 1 -6.04 13.18 14.85
C MET A 1 -6.39 12.60 13.50
N PRO A 2 -5.95 13.20 12.40
CA PRO A 2 -6.15 12.61 11.08
C PRO A 2 -5.51 11.21 11.00
N ALA A 3 -6.02 10.35 10.14
CA ALA A 3 -5.42 9.04 9.91
C ALA A 3 -4.02 9.17 9.29
N THR A 4 -3.10 8.30 9.67
CA THR A 4 -1.81 8.19 8.99
C THR A 4 -2.01 7.46 7.66
N THR A 5 -1.63 8.11 6.56
CA THR A 5 -1.75 7.57 5.20
C THR A 5 -0.41 7.04 4.71
N ILE A 6 -0.36 5.76 4.33
CA ILE A 6 0.84 5.07 3.87
C ILE A 6 0.59 4.53 2.45
N ALA A 7 1.33 5.03 1.47
CA ALA A 7 1.36 4.45 0.13
C ALA A 7 2.30 3.25 0.09
N ILE A 8 1.84 2.12 -0.45
CA ILE A 8 2.65 0.91 -0.63
C ILE A 8 3.01 0.80 -2.10
N ALA A 9 4.25 1.09 -2.45
CA ALA A 9 4.67 1.21 -3.84
C ALA A 9 6.00 0.51 -4.14
N ASN A 10 6.15 0.16 -5.41
CA ASN A 10 7.38 -0.20 -6.10
C ASN A 10 7.07 -0.23 -7.60
N GLN A 11 8.02 0.20 -8.43
CA GLN A 11 7.90 0.17 -9.90
C GLN A 11 7.84 -1.25 -10.47
N LYS A 12 8.42 -2.22 -9.77
CA LYS A 12 8.43 -3.61 -10.22
C LYS A 12 7.09 -4.29 -9.93
N GLY A 13 6.54 -4.95 -10.94
CA GLY A 13 5.39 -5.84 -10.77
C GLY A 13 5.77 -7.10 -9.97
N GLY A 14 4.79 -7.65 -9.24
CA GLY A 14 4.97 -8.93 -8.56
C GLY A 14 5.85 -8.93 -7.30
N VAL A 15 6.25 -7.77 -6.75
CA VAL A 15 7.07 -7.68 -5.53
C VAL A 15 6.27 -7.71 -4.22
N GLY A 16 4.97 -8.03 -4.28
CA GLY A 16 4.13 -8.20 -3.10
C GLY A 16 3.52 -6.91 -2.54
N LYS A 17 3.35 -5.85 -3.33
CA LYS A 17 2.64 -4.61 -2.92
C LYS A 17 1.26 -4.94 -2.37
N THR A 18 0.39 -5.45 -3.21
CA THR A 18 -1.00 -5.83 -2.87
C THR A 18 -1.07 -6.80 -1.70
N THR A 19 -0.23 -7.83 -1.71
CA THR A 19 -0.15 -8.81 -0.61
C THR A 19 0.21 -8.13 0.70
N THR A 20 1.13 -7.16 0.66
CA THR A 20 1.53 -6.38 1.84
C THR A 20 0.42 -5.43 2.27
N THR A 21 -0.21 -4.70 1.35
CA THR A 21 -1.33 -3.81 1.65
C THR A 21 -2.44 -4.53 2.41
N ILE A 22 -2.88 -5.67 1.89
CA ILE A 22 -3.97 -6.45 2.49
C ILE A 22 -3.58 -7.00 3.87
N ASN A 23 -2.45 -7.69 3.95
CA ASN A 23 -2.09 -8.42 5.16
C ASN A 23 -1.53 -7.51 6.26
N LEU A 24 -0.84 -6.43 5.91
CA LEU A 24 -0.47 -5.38 6.87
C LEU A 24 -1.71 -4.68 7.40
N GLY A 25 -2.67 -4.32 6.54
CA GLY A 25 -3.94 -3.71 6.93
C GLY A 25 -4.74 -4.60 7.88
N ALA A 26 -4.88 -5.89 7.56
CA ALA A 26 -5.56 -6.85 8.41
C ALA A 26 -4.85 -7.03 9.77
N ALA A 27 -3.51 -7.04 9.80
CA ALA A 27 -2.75 -7.11 11.04
C ALA A 27 -2.91 -5.84 11.91
N LEU A 28 -2.87 -4.65 11.32
CA LEU A 28 -3.12 -3.40 12.04
C LEU A 28 -4.54 -3.36 12.61
N ALA A 29 -5.54 -3.75 11.82
CA ALA A 29 -6.93 -3.85 12.23
C ALA A 29 -7.11 -4.83 13.41
N SER A 30 -6.38 -5.95 13.42
CA SER A 30 -6.38 -6.93 14.53
C SER A 30 -5.78 -6.37 15.83
N PHE A 31 -4.92 -5.34 15.74
CA PHE A 31 -4.40 -4.60 16.90
C PHE A 31 -5.34 -3.48 17.38
N GLY A 32 -6.55 -3.41 16.80
CA GLY A 32 -7.54 -2.40 17.15
C GLY A 32 -7.32 -1.05 16.50
N ILE A 33 -6.51 -0.97 15.46
CA ILE A 33 -6.28 0.24 14.64
C ILE A 33 -7.29 0.24 13.49
N PRO A 34 -8.32 1.11 13.47
CA PRO A 34 -9.27 1.22 12.37
C PRO A 34 -8.54 1.56 11.07
N THR A 35 -8.56 0.63 10.12
CA THR A 35 -7.74 0.68 8.91
C THR A 35 -8.59 0.67 7.64
N LEU A 36 -8.31 1.60 6.72
CA LEU A 36 -8.87 1.64 5.38
C LEU A 36 -7.81 1.25 4.36
N LEU A 37 -8.15 0.37 3.44
CA LEU A 37 -7.38 0.11 2.23
C LEU A 37 -7.95 0.93 1.08
N VAL A 38 -7.09 1.41 0.19
CA VAL A 38 -7.48 2.07 -1.05
C VAL A 38 -6.79 1.38 -2.21
N ASP A 39 -7.55 0.75 -3.09
CA ASP A 39 -7.01 0.02 -4.24
C ASP A 39 -6.89 0.96 -5.45
N MET A 40 -5.68 1.45 -5.69
CA MET A 40 -5.36 2.38 -6.78
C MET A 40 -4.82 1.66 -8.04
N ASP A 41 -4.71 0.32 -8.01
CA ASP A 41 -4.33 -0.45 -9.20
C ASP A 41 -5.57 -0.75 -10.05
N PRO A 42 -5.63 -0.34 -11.33
CA PRO A 42 -6.72 -0.68 -12.24
C PRO A 42 -6.98 -2.19 -12.37
N GLN A 43 -5.97 -3.01 -12.09
CA GLN A 43 -6.15 -4.47 -12.04
C GLN A 43 -7.05 -4.89 -10.89
N GLY A 44 -7.21 -4.08 -9.84
CA GLY A 44 -8.09 -4.33 -8.70
C GLY A 44 -7.73 -5.62 -7.94
N ASN A 45 -6.44 -5.88 -7.79
CA ASN A 45 -5.96 -7.10 -7.14
C ASN A 45 -6.24 -7.09 -5.64
N ALA A 46 -6.16 -5.94 -4.96
CA ALA A 46 -6.49 -5.85 -3.53
C ALA A 46 -7.99 -6.09 -3.33
N THR A 47 -8.82 -5.51 -4.18
CA THR A 47 -10.29 -5.70 -4.19
C THR A 47 -10.66 -7.17 -4.32
N SER A 48 -10.17 -7.83 -5.39
CA SER A 48 -10.49 -9.25 -5.67
C SER A 48 -9.94 -10.18 -4.61
N SER A 49 -8.76 -9.90 -4.06
CA SER A 49 -8.11 -10.72 -3.02
C SER A 49 -8.86 -10.72 -1.69
N LEU A 50 -9.73 -9.74 -1.46
CA LEU A 50 -10.63 -9.67 -0.29
C LEU A 50 -12.04 -10.22 -0.60
N GLY A 51 -12.24 -10.82 -1.76
CA GLY A 51 -13.52 -11.37 -2.19
C GLY A 51 -14.56 -10.32 -2.54
N ILE A 52 -14.13 -9.09 -2.83
CA ILE A 52 -15.01 -7.97 -3.18
C ILE A 52 -15.10 -7.87 -4.69
N GLU A 53 -16.32 -7.72 -5.20
CA GLU A 53 -16.59 -7.58 -6.63
C GLU A 53 -16.25 -6.16 -7.12
N LYS A 54 -15.56 -6.09 -8.25
CA LYS A 54 -15.28 -4.82 -8.94
C LYS A 54 -16.53 -4.35 -9.68
N LYS A 55 -17.06 -3.19 -9.30
CA LYS A 55 -18.25 -2.60 -9.91
C LYS A 55 -17.94 -1.19 -10.40
N ALA A 56 -18.40 -0.86 -11.60
CA ALA A 56 -18.32 0.50 -12.11
C ALA A 56 -19.01 1.48 -11.16
N GLY A 57 -18.41 2.63 -10.92
CA GLY A 57 -18.94 3.64 -10.03
C GLY A 57 -18.86 3.29 -8.52
N ALA A 58 -18.18 2.23 -8.12
CA ALA A 58 -18.04 1.84 -6.71
C ALA A 58 -16.65 2.14 -6.11
N GLY A 59 -15.73 2.64 -6.91
CA GLY A 59 -14.33 2.85 -6.52
C GLY A 59 -13.90 4.32 -6.48
N VAL A 60 -12.61 4.51 -6.70
CA VAL A 60 -11.93 5.81 -6.59
C VAL A 60 -12.00 6.67 -7.86
N TYR A 61 -12.48 6.14 -8.99
CA TYR A 61 -12.41 6.80 -10.29
C TYR A 61 -13.07 8.20 -10.29
N GLU A 62 -14.37 8.29 -9.98
CA GLU A 62 -15.06 9.56 -9.95
C GLU A 62 -14.52 10.53 -8.88
N PRO A 63 -14.29 10.11 -7.62
CA PRO A 63 -13.66 10.97 -6.62
C PRO A 63 -12.28 11.48 -7.03
N LEU A 64 -11.48 10.67 -7.72
CA LEU A 64 -10.17 11.07 -8.20
C LEU A 64 -10.25 12.20 -9.25
N LEU A 65 -11.27 12.17 -10.12
CA LEU A 65 -11.49 13.18 -11.15
C LEU A 65 -12.15 14.46 -10.62
N SER A 66 -13.12 14.33 -9.72
CA SER A 66 -13.98 15.45 -9.32
C SER A 66 -13.78 15.93 -7.88
N GLY A 67 -12.98 15.23 -7.07
CA GLY A 67 -12.89 15.49 -5.63
C GLY A 67 -14.15 15.09 -4.86
N ALA A 68 -15.01 14.23 -5.44
CA ALA A 68 -16.25 13.78 -4.80
C ALA A 68 -15.97 13.02 -3.49
N ASP A 69 -16.98 12.96 -2.64
CA ASP A 69 -16.91 12.27 -1.35
C ASP A 69 -16.74 10.75 -1.51
N LEU A 70 -15.75 10.19 -0.80
CA LEU A 70 -15.45 8.77 -0.78
C LEU A 70 -16.32 7.95 0.20
N SER A 71 -17.15 8.59 1.02
CA SER A 71 -17.90 7.92 2.10
C SER A 71 -18.81 6.80 1.58
N SER A 72 -19.45 7.01 0.43
CA SER A 72 -20.32 6.01 -0.19
C SER A 72 -19.57 4.84 -0.86
N ARG A 73 -18.25 4.94 -0.97
CA ARG A 73 -17.39 3.95 -1.62
C ARG A 73 -16.71 3.00 -0.64
N VAL A 74 -16.85 3.24 0.66
CA VAL A 74 -16.25 2.41 1.72
C VAL A 74 -17.02 1.11 1.85
N VAL A 75 -16.32 0.00 1.65
CA VAL A 75 -16.86 -1.36 1.75
C VAL A 75 -16.23 -2.07 2.96
N ALA A 76 -17.06 -2.66 3.81
CA ALA A 76 -16.59 -3.49 4.91
C ALA A 76 -16.00 -4.80 4.37
N THR A 77 -14.87 -5.23 4.95
CA THR A 77 -14.28 -6.53 4.66
C THR A 77 -14.76 -7.59 5.66
N ASN A 78 -14.32 -8.84 5.46
CA ASN A 78 -14.56 -9.92 6.43
C ASN A 78 -13.65 -9.84 7.69
N GLU A 79 -12.75 -8.85 7.74
CA GLU A 79 -11.90 -8.58 8.91
C GLU A 79 -12.49 -7.43 9.72
N LYS A 80 -12.56 -7.60 11.04
CA LYS A 80 -13.01 -6.53 11.94
C LYS A 80 -12.07 -5.32 11.86
N ASN A 81 -12.61 -4.13 11.86
CA ASN A 81 -11.87 -2.84 11.78
C ASN A 81 -11.06 -2.66 10.48
N LEU A 82 -11.38 -3.40 9.42
CA LEU A 82 -10.78 -3.27 8.11
C LEU A 82 -11.83 -2.98 7.05
N TRP A 83 -11.64 -1.92 6.31
CA TRP A 83 -12.47 -1.50 5.17
C TRP A 83 -11.62 -1.33 3.93
N ILE A 84 -12.25 -1.27 2.78
CA ILE A 84 -11.60 -0.98 1.52
C ILE A 84 -12.46 -0.03 0.67
N ILE A 85 -11.80 0.89 -0.03
CA ILE A 85 -12.34 1.52 -1.23
C ILE A 85 -11.82 0.69 -2.40
N PRO A 86 -12.71 0.00 -3.12
CA PRO A 86 -12.32 -0.92 -4.18
C PRO A 86 -11.79 -0.19 -5.41
N SER A 87 -10.98 -0.87 -6.20
CA SER A 87 -10.69 -0.46 -7.57
C SER A 87 -11.85 -0.81 -8.48
N GLU A 88 -11.94 -0.13 -9.62
CA GLU A 88 -12.95 -0.34 -10.64
C GLU A 88 -12.35 -0.37 -12.05
N LEU A 89 -13.09 -0.91 -13.02
CA LEU A 89 -12.57 -1.13 -14.37
C LEU A 89 -12.21 0.18 -15.08
N ASP A 90 -12.96 1.24 -14.79
CA ASP A 90 -12.80 2.55 -15.42
C ASP A 90 -11.57 3.31 -14.90
N LEU A 91 -10.97 2.86 -13.80
CA LEU A 91 -9.79 3.51 -13.21
C LEU A 91 -8.60 3.60 -14.19
N ALA A 92 -8.50 2.68 -15.15
CA ALA A 92 -7.49 2.76 -16.21
C ALA A 92 -7.66 4.01 -17.11
N ALA A 93 -8.89 4.48 -17.31
CA ALA A 93 -9.16 5.69 -18.09
C ALA A 93 -8.78 6.96 -17.32
N ALA A 94 -8.76 6.92 -16.00
CA ALA A 94 -8.45 8.07 -15.15
C ALA A 94 -7.08 8.69 -15.48
N GLU A 95 -6.08 7.90 -15.86
CA GLU A 95 -4.75 8.44 -16.21
C GLU A 95 -4.80 9.40 -17.41
N LEU A 96 -5.65 9.11 -18.41
CA LEU A 96 -5.83 10.00 -19.56
C LEU A 96 -6.59 11.25 -19.20
N GLU A 97 -7.64 11.14 -18.41
CA GLU A 97 -8.51 12.23 -18.04
C GLU A 97 -7.86 13.19 -17.03
N LEU A 98 -7.15 12.65 -16.05
CA LEU A 98 -6.41 13.44 -15.06
C LEU A 98 -5.36 14.34 -15.71
N SER A 99 -4.69 13.88 -16.78
CA SER A 99 -3.64 14.64 -17.45
C SER A 99 -4.11 15.99 -18.01
N SER A 100 -5.42 16.15 -18.21
CA SER A 100 -6.05 17.36 -18.76
C SER A 100 -6.62 18.29 -17.68
N GLN A 101 -6.56 17.93 -16.41
CA GLN A 101 -7.18 18.70 -15.31
C GLN A 101 -6.15 19.51 -14.53
N ASP A 102 -6.53 20.70 -14.09
CA ASP A 102 -5.80 21.45 -13.07
C ASP A 102 -5.95 20.78 -11.70
N ASN A 103 -4.88 20.77 -10.91
CA ASN A 103 -4.89 20.23 -9.54
C ASN A 103 -5.16 18.71 -9.39
N TYR A 104 -5.00 17.94 -10.43
CA TYR A 104 -5.28 16.50 -10.45
C TYR A 104 -4.54 15.68 -9.37
N LEU A 105 -3.47 16.20 -8.77
CA LEU A 105 -2.68 15.51 -7.74
C LEU A 105 -3.24 15.65 -6.30
N ILE A 106 -4.20 16.55 -6.07
CA ILE A 106 -4.68 16.82 -4.71
C ILE A 106 -6.04 16.19 -4.39
N ASN A 107 -6.81 15.80 -5.40
CA ASN A 107 -8.17 15.30 -5.22
C ASN A 107 -8.25 14.09 -4.29
N LEU A 108 -7.37 13.10 -4.48
CA LEU A 108 -7.35 11.92 -3.61
C LEU A 108 -7.02 12.28 -2.16
N ARG A 109 -6.01 13.13 -1.96
CA ARG A 109 -5.59 13.59 -0.63
C ARG A 109 -6.74 14.25 0.13
N ASP A 110 -7.41 15.19 -0.52
CA ASP A 110 -8.46 15.97 0.13
C ASP A 110 -9.69 15.10 0.43
N SER A 111 -10.04 14.19 -0.48
CA SER A 111 -11.13 13.22 -0.28
C SER A 111 -10.82 12.24 0.88
N LEU A 112 -9.60 11.73 0.99
CA LEU A 112 -9.19 10.83 2.07
C LEU A 112 -9.11 11.55 3.42
N HIS A 113 -8.66 12.81 3.44
CA HIS A 113 -8.62 13.62 4.66
C HIS A 113 -10.04 13.83 5.24
N ASN A 114 -11.00 14.18 4.39
CA ASN A 114 -12.40 14.36 4.79
C ASN A 114 -12.99 13.04 5.32
N LEU A 115 -12.72 11.93 4.62
CA LEU A 115 -13.19 10.61 5.02
C LEU A 115 -12.63 10.18 6.38
N SER A 116 -11.34 10.37 6.64
CA SER A 116 -10.69 9.96 7.88
C SER A 116 -11.31 10.59 9.12
N ASN A 117 -11.68 11.86 9.02
CA ASN A 117 -12.32 12.60 10.11
C ASN A 117 -13.72 12.07 10.44
N ASN A 118 -14.47 11.62 9.43
CA ASN A 118 -15.85 11.17 9.59
C ASN A 118 -15.95 9.73 10.12
N TYR A 119 -14.98 8.86 9.80
CA TYR A 119 -15.01 7.43 10.13
C TYR A 119 -14.12 7.01 11.31
N GLY A 120 -13.41 7.96 11.93
CA GLY A 120 -12.50 7.65 13.04
C GLY A 120 -11.35 6.70 12.64
N LEU A 121 -10.95 6.75 11.37
CA LEU A 121 -9.84 5.98 10.86
C LEU A 121 -8.54 6.43 11.51
N GLN A 122 -7.64 5.47 11.77
CA GLN A 122 -6.29 5.73 12.26
C GLN A 122 -5.23 5.43 11.21
N ALA A 123 -5.49 4.47 10.33
CA ALA A 123 -4.59 4.10 9.24
C ALA A 123 -5.31 4.07 7.89
N ILE A 124 -4.65 4.57 6.85
CA ILE A 124 -5.03 4.41 5.45
C ILE A 124 -3.84 3.80 4.71
N LEU A 125 -4.04 2.65 4.07
CA LEU A 125 -3.02 2.01 3.24
C LEU A 125 -3.46 2.06 1.77
N ILE A 126 -2.63 2.66 0.92
CA ILE A 126 -2.91 2.80 -0.52
C ILE A 126 -2.10 1.75 -1.29
N ASP A 127 -2.79 0.83 -1.98
CA ASP A 127 -2.16 -0.13 -2.89
C ASP A 127 -1.88 0.54 -4.23
N CYS A 128 -0.62 0.79 -4.53
CA CYS A 128 -0.21 1.50 -5.74
C CYS A 128 -0.02 0.54 -6.94
N PRO A 129 -0.37 0.98 -8.17
CA PRO A 129 -0.05 0.22 -9.38
C PRO A 129 1.46 0.04 -9.56
N PRO A 130 1.90 -0.89 -10.45
CA PRO A 130 3.32 -1.17 -10.68
C PRO A 130 4.04 -0.12 -11.53
N THR A 131 3.36 0.93 -11.94
CA THR A 131 3.91 2.02 -12.74
C THR A 131 4.01 3.30 -11.90
N LEU A 132 4.94 4.20 -12.21
CA LEU A 132 4.98 5.55 -11.63
C LEU A 132 4.16 6.52 -12.51
N GLY A 133 2.97 6.10 -12.95
CA GLY A 133 2.00 6.92 -13.66
C GLY A 133 1.21 7.86 -12.72
N LEU A 134 0.18 8.51 -13.27
CA LEU A 134 -0.60 9.50 -12.55
C LEU A 134 -1.34 8.94 -11.33
N LEU A 135 -1.78 7.67 -11.37
CA LEU A 135 -2.41 7.01 -10.22
C LEU A 135 -1.43 6.83 -9.06
N SER A 136 -0.19 6.43 -9.35
CA SER A 136 0.86 6.35 -8.33
C SER A 136 1.23 7.72 -7.78
N MET A 137 1.30 8.74 -8.64
CA MET A 137 1.60 10.11 -8.20
C MET A 137 0.49 10.65 -7.29
N ASN A 138 -0.79 10.42 -7.61
CA ASN A 138 -1.90 10.75 -6.72
C ASN A 138 -1.79 10.04 -5.36
N SER A 139 -1.46 8.74 -5.39
CA SER A 139 -1.26 7.95 -4.17
C SER A 139 -0.14 8.53 -3.29
N LEU A 140 1.00 8.91 -3.89
CA LEU A 140 2.12 9.51 -3.18
C LEU A 140 1.83 10.95 -2.72
N CYS A 141 1.04 11.72 -3.48
CA CYS A 141 0.60 13.05 -3.07
C CYS A 141 -0.37 13.02 -1.89
N ALA A 142 -1.13 11.93 -1.74
CA ALA A 142 -2.07 11.73 -0.64
C ALA A 142 -1.43 11.10 0.62
N ALA A 143 -0.20 10.57 0.51
CA ALA A 143 0.44 9.82 1.60
C ALA A 143 1.33 10.69 2.48
N ASP A 144 1.34 10.37 3.80
CA ASP A 144 2.33 10.89 4.75
C ASP A 144 3.65 10.10 4.62
N PHE A 145 3.53 8.80 4.35
CA PHE A 145 4.67 7.89 4.25
C PHE A 145 4.60 6.99 3.02
N LEU A 146 5.77 6.73 2.44
CA LEU A 146 5.95 5.66 1.47
C LEU A 146 6.52 4.42 2.16
N LEU A 147 5.87 3.27 2.03
CA LEU A 147 6.40 1.96 2.34
C LEU A 147 6.76 1.24 1.04
N ILE A 148 8.02 0.89 0.89
CA ILE A 148 8.52 0.18 -0.29
C ILE A 148 8.54 -1.32 -0.01
N THR A 149 7.89 -2.12 -0.85
CA THR A 149 8.06 -3.59 -0.86
C THR A 149 9.21 -3.94 -1.78
N LEU A 150 10.21 -4.64 -1.28
CA LEU A 150 11.45 -4.92 -2.00
C LEU A 150 11.73 -6.42 -2.02
N GLN A 151 11.77 -7.01 -3.22
CA GLN A 151 12.19 -8.39 -3.40
C GLN A 151 13.71 -8.49 -3.43
N SER A 152 14.29 -9.55 -2.83
CA SER A 152 15.74 -9.78 -2.78
C SER A 152 16.29 -10.21 -4.13
N GLU A 153 16.46 -9.27 -5.05
CA GLU A 153 16.99 -9.48 -6.40
C GLU A 153 18.10 -8.48 -6.73
N TYR A 154 18.90 -8.79 -7.73
CA TYR A 154 20.09 -8.00 -8.11
C TYR A 154 19.76 -6.51 -8.40
N LEU A 155 18.62 -6.22 -9.06
CA LEU A 155 18.20 -4.85 -9.40
C LEU A 155 17.38 -4.14 -8.31
N ALA A 156 17.29 -4.72 -7.12
CA ALA A 156 16.46 -4.17 -6.04
C ALA A 156 16.89 -2.75 -5.63
N LEU A 157 18.18 -2.49 -5.55
CA LEU A 157 18.74 -1.19 -5.16
C LEU A 157 18.51 -0.11 -6.22
N GLU A 158 18.55 -0.46 -7.50
CA GLU A 158 18.25 0.47 -8.57
C GLU A 158 16.80 0.95 -8.49
N GLY A 159 15.85 0.02 -8.35
CA GLY A 159 14.43 0.35 -8.15
C GLY A 159 14.20 1.19 -6.89
N LEU A 160 14.92 0.90 -5.80
CA LEU A 160 14.86 1.70 -4.57
C LEU A 160 15.34 3.14 -4.80
N SER A 161 16.47 3.31 -5.48
CA SER A 161 17.01 4.64 -5.83
C SER A 161 16.06 5.44 -6.74
N GLN A 162 15.38 4.79 -7.68
CA GLN A 162 14.43 5.47 -8.55
C GLN A 162 13.22 5.99 -7.79
N ILE A 163 12.64 5.18 -6.91
CA ILE A 163 11.44 5.57 -6.18
C ILE A 163 11.74 6.61 -5.08
N THR A 164 12.94 6.59 -4.48
CA THR A 164 13.34 7.64 -3.52
C THR A 164 13.54 9.00 -4.20
N LYS A 165 14.03 9.04 -5.44
CA LYS A 165 14.11 10.28 -6.24
C LYS A 165 12.72 10.87 -6.50
N VAL A 166 11.69 10.04 -6.68
CA VAL A 166 10.32 10.54 -6.85
C VAL A 166 9.83 11.26 -5.58
N ILE A 167 10.15 10.75 -4.39
CA ILE A 167 9.84 11.46 -3.13
C ILE A 167 10.53 12.83 -3.09
N GLU A 168 11.81 12.88 -3.44
CA GLU A 168 12.57 14.14 -3.48
C GLU A 168 11.94 15.14 -4.46
N GLN A 169 11.57 14.70 -5.66
CA GLN A 169 10.88 15.54 -6.64
C GLN A 169 9.52 16.06 -6.13
N LEU A 170 8.72 15.22 -5.45
CA LEU A 170 7.45 15.65 -4.87
C LEU A 170 7.63 16.73 -3.79
N LYS A 171 8.70 16.64 -3.01
CA LYS A 171 9.07 17.66 -2.02
C LYS A 171 9.53 18.95 -2.69
N GLU A 172 10.42 18.87 -3.65
CA GLU A 172 10.98 20.01 -4.37
C GLU A 172 9.93 20.81 -5.15
N THR A 173 9.00 20.10 -5.79
CA THR A 173 7.90 20.72 -6.54
C THR A 173 6.77 21.25 -5.64
N GLY A 174 6.76 20.90 -4.36
CA GLY A 174 5.70 21.27 -3.43
C GLY A 174 4.42 20.43 -3.59
N ALA A 175 4.40 19.43 -4.47
CA ALA A 175 3.22 18.59 -4.67
C ALA A 175 2.87 17.77 -3.40
N ASN A 176 3.89 17.30 -2.67
CA ASN A 176 3.77 16.78 -1.31
C ASN A 176 5.08 17.02 -0.54
N SER A 177 5.20 18.18 0.11
CA SER A 177 6.40 18.55 0.88
C SER A 177 6.57 17.71 2.16
N GLY A 178 5.51 17.06 2.63
CA GLY A 178 5.47 16.29 3.89
C GLY A 178 5.80 14.81 3.75
N ILE A 179 5.76 14.25 2.53
CA ILE A 179 5.96 12.80 2.35
C ILE A 179 7.35 12.35 2.83
N GLN A 180 7.41 11.23 3.51
CA GLN A 180 8.66 10.63 3.98
C GLN A 180 8.78 9.18 3.54
N LEU A 181 10.03 8.67 3.41
CA LEU A 181 10.27 7.25 3.31
C LEU A 181 9.99 6.60 4.67
N GLY A 182 8.82 5.99 4.78
CA GLY A 182 8.34 5.41 6.02
C GLY A 182 8.93 4.05 6.33
N GLY A 183 9.31 3.28 5.29
CA GLY A 183 9.93 1.99 5.51
C GLY A 183 10.19 1.19 4.26
N ILE A 184 11.07 0.19 4.40
CA ILE A 184 11.39 -0.80 3.36
C ILE A 184 11.11 -2.18 3.93
N ALA A 185 10.13 -2.87 3.34
CA ALA A 185 9.77 -4.24 3.70
C ALA A 185 10.34 -5.22 2.67
N MET A 186 11.27 -6.06 3.11
CA MET A 186 11.79 -7.15 2.28
C MET A 186 10.71 -8.21 2.11
N THR A 187 10.42 -8.57 0.85
CA THR A 187 9.37 -9.55 0.50
C THR A 187 9.97 -10.74 -0.25
N MET A 188 9.23 -11.84 -0.26
CA MET A 188 9.66 -13.09 -0.92
C MET A 188 11.08 -13.52 -0.51
N TYR A 189 11.43 -13.20 0.72
CA TYR A 189 12.76 -13.47 1.27
C TYR A 189 12.98 -14.97 1.43
N ASP A 190 14.09 -15.46 0.89
CA ASP A 190 14.54 -16.85 1.07
C ASP A 190 15.85 -16.85 1.86
N ASN A 191 15.78 -17.24 3.13
CA ASN A 191 16.93 -17.28 4.04
C ASN A 191 17.96 -18.34 3.69
N ARG A 192 17.67 -19.22 2.73
CA ARG A 192 18.61 -20.24 2.23
C ARG A 192 19.55 -19.69 1.16
N THR A 193 19.22 -18.52 0.59
CA THR A 193 19.99 -17.94 -0.51
C THR A 193 20.95 -16.85 -0.01
N ARG A 194 22.18 -16.91 -0.47
CA ARG A 194 23.19 -15.88 -0.21
C ARG A 194 22.76 -14.52 -0.76
N LEU A 195 22.12 -14.51 -1.93
CA LEU A 195 21.63 -13.30 -2.57
C LEU A 195 20.66 -12.52 -1.66
N SER A 196 19.68 -13.20 -1.03
CA SER A 196 18.73 -12.53 -0.14
C SER A 196 19.43 -11.83 1.01
N TYR A 197 20.43 -12.47 1.59
CA TYR A 197 21.21 -11.90 2.69
C TYR A 197 22.06 -10.71 2.22
N GLU A 198 22.74 -10.81 1.08
CA GLU A 198 23.58 -9.74 0.52
C GLU A 198 22.73 -8.50 0.16
N VAL A 199 21.58 -8.71 -0.48
CA VAL A 199 20.65 -7.59 -0.79
C VAL A 199 20.13 -6.94 0.49
N TRP A 200 19.74 -7.73 1.49
CA TRP A 200 19.31 -7.18 2.79
C TRP A 200 20.42 -6.36 3.46
N GLN A 201 21.64 -6.87 3.47
CA GLN A 201 22.77 -6.14 4.05
C GLN A 201 23.06 -4.82 3.32
N GLU A 202 23.00 -4.81 2.00
CA GLU A 202 23.26 -3.61 1.22
C GLU A 202 22.15 -2.56 1.43
N VAL A 203 20.88 -2.99 1.47
CA VAL A 203 19.77 -2.09 1.83
C VAL A 203 19.94 -1.55 3.25
N ASN A 204 20.28 -2.40 4.22
CA ASN A 204 20.48 -1.99 5.61
C ASN A 204 21.67 -1.03 5.79
N LYS A 205 22.68 -1.11 4.96
CA LYS A 205 23.82 -0.21 4.97
C LYS A 205 23.43 1.22 4.54
N HIS A 206 22.55 1.34 3.53
CA HIS A 206 22.12 2.63 2.97
C HIS A 206 20.88 3.21 3.66
N TYR A 207 20.00 2.36 4.19
CA TYR A 207 18.71 2.73 4.79
C TYR A 207 18.49 2.05 6.15
N PRO A 208 19.43 2.20 7.11
CA PRO A 208 19.38 1.47 8.39
C PRO A 208 18.19 1.86 9.28
N ALA A 209 17.66 3.08 9.12
CA ALA A 209 16.51 3.55 9.87
C ALA A 209 15.17 3.14 9.22
N GLU A 210 15.15 2.98 7.91
CA GLU A 210 13.94 2.73 7.12
C GLU A 210 13.67 1.24 6.95
N ILE A 211 14.70 0.38 6.82
CA ILE A 211 14.49 -1.06 6.64
C ILE A 211 13.84 -1.69 7.86
N PHE A 212 12.74 -2.43 7.64
CA PHE A 212 12.14 -3.25 8.70
C PHE A 212 13.00 -4.48 8.96
N ARG A 213 13.09 -4.88 10.24
CA ARG A 213 13.83 -6.10 10.65
C ARG A 213 13.13 -7.35 10.17
N THR A 214 11.79 -7.30 10.08
CA THR A 214 10.98 -8.39 9.59
C THR A 214 11.04 -8.47 8.08
N ALA A 215 11.46 -9.62 7.55
CA ALA A 215 11.33 -9.97 6.15
C ALA A 215 10.14 -10.92 5.94
N ILE A 216 9.35 -10.67 4.89
CA ILE A 216 8.23 -11.53 4.51
C ILE A 216 8.75 -12.70 3.69
N PRO A 217 8.59 -13.95 4.17
CA PRO A 217 9.14 -15.12 3.48
C PRO A 217 8.36 -15.44 2.21
N ARG A 218 9.06 -16.08 1.26
CA ARG A 218 8.39 -16.69 0.11
C ARG A 218 7.61 -17.91 0.55
N THR A 219 6.28 -17.88 0.40
CA THR A 219 5.40 -19.01 0.73
C THR A 219 4.22 -19.10 -0.23
N VAL A 220 3.89 -20.32 -0.62
CA VAL A 220 2.76 -20.62 -1.50
C VAL A 220 1.43 -20.16 -0.88
N ARG A 221 1.29 -20.23 0.45
CA ARG A 221 0.08 -19.82 1.17
C ARG A 221 -0.29 -18.35 0.95
N LEU A 222 0.70 -17.45 0.86
CA LEU A 222 0.48 -16.04 0.53
C LEU A 222 -0.01 -15.83 -0.91
N SER A 223 0.34 -16.72 -1.82
CA SER A 223 -0.12 -16.67 -3.21
C SER A 223 -1.50 -17.34 -3.39
N GLU A 224 -1.84 -18.31 -2.56
CA GLU A 224 -3.11 -19.03 -2.61
C GLU A 224 -4.26 -18.23 -1.96
N ALA A 225 -4.02 -17.58 -0.81
CA ALA A 225 -5.03 -16.89 -0.02
C ALA A 225 -5.92 -15.93 -0.85
N PRO A 226 -5.38 -15.11 -1.78
CA PRO A 226 -6.16 -14.24 -2.67
C PRO A 226 -7.17 -14.98 -3.54
N SER A 227 -6.86 -16.20 -4.01
CA SER A 227 -7.77 -17.00 -4.82
C SER A 227 -9.01 -17.47 -4.08
N PHE A 228 -8.99 -17.38 -2.74
CA PHE A 228 -10.11 -17.69 -1.86
C PHE A 228 -10.79 -16.45 -1.28
N GLY A 229 -10.41 -15.25 -1.73
CA GLY A 229 -10.93 -13.98 -1.18
C GLY A 229 -10.59 -13.78 0.29
N LYS A 230 -9.42 -14.25 0.74
CA LYS A 230 -9.02 -14.29 2.16
C LYS A 230 -7.69 -13.61 2.42
N THR A 231 -7.59 -12.97 3.58
CA THR A 231 -6.30 -12.59 4.13
C THR A 231 -5.49 -13.83 4.52
N ILE A 232 -4.19 -13.67 4.72
CA ILE A 232 -3.37 -14.80 5.20
C ILE A 232 -3.80 -15.26 6.59
N PHE A 233 -4.37 -14.39 7.42
CA PHE A 233 -4.84 -14.71 8.76
C PHE A 233 -6.08 -15.59 8.76
N GLN A 234 -6.94 -15.44 7.74
CA GLN A 234 -8.11 -16.31 7.52
C GLN A 234 -7.73 -17.62 6.83
N TYR A 235 -6.71 -17.61 5.96
CA TYR A 235 -6.35 -18.75 5.14
C TYR A 235 -5.38 -19.71 5.85
N ASP A 236 -4.32 -19.15 6.47
CA ASP A 236 -3.28 -19.92 7.19
C ASP A 236 -2.86 -19.17 8.47
N PRO A 237 -3.74 -19.13 9.51
CA PRO A 237 -3.56 -18.27 10.70
C PRO A 237 -2.28 -18.57 11.50
N ASN A 238 -1.79 -19.79 11.46
CA ASN A 238 -0.60 -20.23 12.20
C ASN A 238 0.67 -20.32 11.34
N GLY A 239 0.54 -20.01 10.05
CA GLY A 239 1.59 -20.13 9.07
C GLY A 239 2.71 -19.10 9.23
N VAL A 240 3.79 -19.34 8.50
CA VAL A 240 4.96 -18.44 8.53
C VAL A 240 4.62 -17.06 7.94
N GLY A 241 3.72 -16.99 6.95
CA GLY A 241 3.24 -15.73 6.36
C GLY A 241 2.48 -14.87 7.35
N SER A 242 1.55 -15.47 8.10
CA SER A 242 0.78 -14.79 9.14
C SER A 242 1.68 -14.26 10.25
N LYS A 243 2.61 -15.06 10.74
CA LYS A 243 3.57 -14.64 11.76
C LYS A 243 4.46 -13.49 11.28
N ALA A 244 4.90 -13.53 10.02
CA ALA A 244 5.73 -12.47 9.44
C ALA A 244 4.94 -11.15 9.31
N TYR A 245 3.70 -11.17 8.81
CA TYR A 245 2.89 -9.95 8.72
C TYR A 245 2.49 -9.40 10.09
N LEU A 246 2.24 -10.24 11.10
CA LEU A 246 2.04 -9.76 12.48
C LEU A 246 3.32 -9.10 13.04
N ALA A 247 4.49 -9.65 12.76
CA ALA A 247 5.76 -9.06 13.18
C ALA A 247 6.02 -7.72 12.48
N LEU A 248 5.82 -7.65 11.16
CA LEU A 248 5.92 -6.40 10.40
C LEU A 248 4.95 -5.34 10.92
N ALA A 249 3.70 -5.72 11.17
CA ALA A 249 2.69 -4.81 11.69
C ALA A 249 3.02 -4.27 13.09
N LYS A 250 3.71 -5.03 13.94
CA LYS A 250 4.22 -4.54 15.23
C LYS A 250 5.29 -3.45 15.04
N GLU A 251 6.19 -3.61 14.07
CA GLU A 251 7.19 -2.60 13.75
C GLU A 251 6.54 -1.34 13.15
N VAL A 252 5.59 -1.51 12.22
CA VAL A 252 4.82 -0.42 11.63
C VAL A 252 4.00 0.33 12.69
N ARG A 253 3.32 -0.43 13.59
CA ARG A 253 2.59 0.18 14.72
C ARG A 253 3.50 1.00 15.61
N ALA A 254 4.65 0.48 16.01
CA ALA A 254 5.59 1.18 16.86
C ALA A 254 6.17 2.45 16.21
N ARG A 255 6.25 2.47 14.86
CA ARG A 255 6.80 3.60 14.09
C ARG A 255 5.79 4.71 13.86
N PHE A 256 4.51 4.39 13.64
CA PHE A 256 3.50 5.35 13.15
C PHE A 256 2.27 5.52 14.05
N PHE A 257 2.01 4.61 14.97
CA PHE A 257 0.76 4.56 15.76
C PHE A 257 1.02 4.43 17.28
N SER A 258 2.13 4.91 17.76
CA SER A 258 2.49 4.92 19.20
C SER A 258 1.90 6.11 19.96
#